data_9c2d2b290c652cdbb28f12fd01f5d9bf
#
_entry.id   9c2d2b290c652cdbb28f12fd01f5d9bf
#
_cell.length_a   1.000
_cell.length_b   1.000
_cell.length_c   1.000
_cell.angle_alpha   90.00
_cell.angle_beta   90.00
_cell.angle_gamma   90.00
#
_symmetry.space_group_name_H-M   'P 1'
#
loop_
_entity.id
_entity.type
_entity.pdbx_description
1 polymer ?
#
loop_
_entity_poly.entity_id
_entity_poly.type
_entity_poly.pdbx_seq_one_letter_code
_entity_poly.pdbx_strand_id
1 'polypeptide(L)'
;MVTVTKKSKPPVDTLDDIVLKSLKPDVQRIDHEGYYPESFMREYGAAGAYRPVSEDGNFYSAIENCARVGQSCGSTAFSIWCHNTCLWYLTNTANTSLQERYLEGIASGSQLGATGLSNPVKSFFGIEKMKLKGERTATGYRIKGTLPWVSNLLEGHVFGGIFEAEAGPVMALFDCSRSDIRLKPSGPFIALEGTATQAVGFLDAEISDDMILAADAKAFLAQVKAGFIMLQLGIGLGLMRGAIADMHKANRTLGHTN
;
A
#
# COMPACT_ATOMS: atom_id res chain seq x y z
N MET A 1 2.93 16.34 53.37
CA MET A 1 3.51 15.48 52.36
C MET A 1 2.37 15.00 51.46
N VAL A 2 2.19 15.60 50.30
CA VAL A 2 1.13 15.23 49.38
C VAL A 2 1.74 14.21 48.39
N THR A 3 1.30 12.98 48.49
CA THR A 3 1.74 11.88 47.60
C THR A 3 1.07 12.07 46.25
N VAL A 4 1.81 12.57 45.27
CA VAL A 4 1.36 12.63 43.86
C VAL A 4 1.41 11.22 43.28
N THR A 5 0.26 10.57 43.20
CA THR A 5 0.10 9.32 42.44
C THR A 5 0.30 9.64 40.96
N LYS A 6 1.45 9.18 40.39
CA LYS A 6 1.66 9.13 38.93
C LYS A 6 0.56 8.25 38.33
N LYS A 7 -0.41 8.85 37.65
CA LYS A 7 -1.30 8.09 36.75
C LYS A 7 -0.42 7.41 35.71
N SER A 8 -0.33 6.10 35.75
CA SER A 8 0.29 5.30 34.70
C SER A 8 -0.45 5.59 33.40
N LYS A 9 0.30 5.98 32.36
CA LYS A 9 -0.23 6.05 31.00
C LYS A 9 -0.83 4.67 30.68
N PRO A 10 -2.04 4.57 30.09
CA PRO A 10 -2.58 3.27 29.69
C PRO A 10 -1.55 2.56 28.80
N PRO A 11 -1.42 1.22 28.88
CA PRO A 11 -0.52 0.50 28.01
C PRO A 11 -0.92 0.78 26.55
N VAL A 12 0.07 1.09 25.71
CA VAL A 12 -0.13 1.23 24.27
C VAL A 12 -0.51 -0.17 23.75
N ASP A 13 -1.64 -0.28 23.05
CA ASP A 13 -2.05 -1.54 22.42
C ASP A 13 -0.93 -2.05 21.52
N THR A 14 -0.60 -3.33 21.62
CA THR A 14 0.37 -3.97 20.73
C THR A 14 -0.23 -4.10 19.33
N LEU A 15 0.61 -4.32 18.30
CA LEU A 15 0.10 -4.57 16.94
C LEU A 15 -0.83 -5.79 16.89
N ASP A 16 -0.61 -6.79 17.74
CA ASP A 16 -1.51 -7.96 17.87
C ASP A 16 -2.88 -7.56 18.45
N ASP A 17 -2.89 -6.71 19.48
CA ASP A 17 -4.13 -6.20 20.07
C ASP A 17 -4.96 -5.43 19.06
N ILE A 18 -4.31 -4.60 18.23
CA ILE A 18 -4.98 -3.82 17.17
C ILE A 18 -5.58 -4.76 16.12
N VAL A 19 -4.85 -5.79 15.68
CA VAL A 19 -5.40 -6.81 14.76
C VAL A 19 -6.62 -7.51 15.36
N LEU A 20 -6.55 -7.89 16.63
CA LEU A 20 -7.64 -8.60 17.31
C LEU A 20 -8.88 -7.72 17.53
N LYS A 21 -8.69 -6.46 17.87
CA LYS A 21 -9.77 -5.54 18.25
C LYS A 21 -10.38 -4.82 17.05
N SER A 22 -9.55 -4.38 16.09
CA SER A 22 -9.96 -3.45 15.04
C SER A 22 -10.05 -4.09 13.65
N LEU A 23 -9.40 -5.25 13.39
CA LEU A 23 -9.50 -5.93 12.11
C LEU A 23 -10.37 -7.19 12.17
N LYS A 24 -10.10 -8.07 13.14
CA LYS A 24 -10.72 -9.39 13.18
C LYS A 24 -12.25 -9.38 13.19
N PRO A 25 -12.94 -8.43 13.85
CA PRO A 25 -14.41 -8.32 13.77
C PRO A 25 -14.94 -8.04 12.37
N ASP A 26 -14.17 -7.34 11.52
CA ASP A 26 -14.59 -6.93 10.19
C ASP A 26 -14.17 -7.89 9.06
N VAL A 27 -13.42 -8.97 9.35
CA VAL A 27 -12.87 -9.87 8.33
C VAL A 27 -13.95 -10.44 7.40
N GLN A 28 -15.11 -10.83 7.94
CA GLN A 28 -16.21 -11.32 7.12
C GLN A 28 -16.78 -10.23 6.19
N ARG A 29 -16.93 -9.00 6.67
CA ARG A 29 -17.37 -7.87 5.85
C ARG A 29 -16.36 -7.52 4.76
N ILE A 30 -15.07 -7.60 5.09
CA ILE A 30 -13.98 -7.37 4.12
C ILE A 30 -14.04 -8.39 2.99
N ASP A 31 -14.28 -9.67 3.32
CA ASP A 31 -14.30 -10.76 2.35
C ASP A 31 -15.59 -10.82 1.54
N HIS A 32 -16.76 -10.71 2.20
CA HIS A 32 -18.06 -10.91 1.55
C HIS A 32 -18.69 -9.64 0.98
N GLU A 33 -18.41 -8.46 1.57
CA GLU A 33 -19.05 -7.20 1.21
C GLU A 33 -18.09 -6.22 0.52
N GLY A 34 -16.79 -6.58 0.41
CA GLY A 34 -15.78 -5.69 -0.14
C GLY A 34 -15.51 -4.46 0.75
N TYR A 35 -15.78 -4.56 2.05
CA TYR A 35 -15.49 -3.48 2.98
C TYR A 35 -13.99 -3.19 3.07
N TYR A 36 -13.58 -1.96 2.81
CA TYR A 36 -12.18 -1.54 2.97
C TYR A 36 -11.93 -1.04 4.40
N PRO A 37 -11.01 -1.65 5.16
CA PRO A 37 -10.79 -1.34 6.57
C PRO A 37 -9.86 -0.13 6.77
N GLU A 38 -10.25 1.05 6.27
CA GLU A 38 -9.41 2.26 6.32
C GLU A 38 -9.02 2.66 7.74
N SER A 39 -9.97 2.61 8.67
CA SER A 39 -9.72 2.97 10.07
C SER A 39 -8.66 2.07 10.70
N PHE A 40 -8.71 0.76 10.43
CA PHE A 40 -7.68 -0.18 10.85
C PHE A 40 -6.32 0.17 10.24
N MET A 41 -6.26 0.45 8.94
CA MET A 41 -5.01 0.80 8.25
C MET A 41 -4.35 2.03 8.89
N ARG A 42 -5.14 3.05 9.24
CA ARG A 42 -4.65 4.26 9.92
C ARG A 42 -4.19 3.99 11.34
N GLU A 43 -4.96 3.26 12.12
CA GLU A 43 -4.63 2.88 13.50
C GLU A 43 -3.35 2.03 13.56
N TYR A 44 -3.21 1.07 12.65
CA TYR A 44 -2.04 0.21 12.54
C TYR A 44 -0.77 1.00 12.21
N GLY A 45 -0.88 1.99 11.31
CA GLY A 45 0.20 2.93 11.01
C GLY A 45 0.55 3.83 12.18
N ALA A 46 -0.45 4.38 12.88
CA ALA A 46 -0.24 5.21 14.07
C ALA A 46 0.48 4.47 15.20
N ALA A 47 0.31 3.13 15.27
CA ALA A 47 1.06 2.26 16.17
C ALA A 47 2.48 1.94 15.68
N GLY A 48 2.91 2.49 14.54
CA GLY A 48 4.28 2.36 14.02
C GLY A 48 4.50 1.15 13.10
N ALA A 49 3.44 0.47 12.66
CA ALA A 49 3.57 -0.76 11.86
C ALA A 49 4.29 -0.58 10.52
N TYR A 50 4.23 0.62 9.92
CA TYR A 50 4.83 0.92 8.61
C TYR A 50 6.24 1.51 8.71
N ARG A 51 6.63 2.07 9.88
CA ARG A 51 7.93 2.73 10.09
C ARG A 51 9.16 1.89 9.71
N PRO A 52 9.19 0.56 9.94
CA PRO A 52 10.36 -0.24 9.58
C PRO A 52 10.78 -0.15 8.10
N VAL A 53 9.85 0.20 7.20
CA VAL A 53 10.16 0.39 5.77
C VAL A 53 11.05 1.61 5.53
N SER A 54 10.85 2.69 6.30
CA SER A 54 11.53 3.98 6.12
C SER A 54 12.73 4.18 7.04
N GLU A 55 12.77 3.53 8.20
CA GLU A 55 13.77 3.82 9.23
C GLU A 55 15.01 2.92 9.14
N ASP A 56 14.81 1.61 8.89
CA ASP A 56 15.91 0.64 9.07
C ASP A 56 16.46 0.05 7.77
N GLY A 57 15.74 0.18 6.64
CA GLY A 57 16.02 -0.62 5.44
C GLY A 57 15.98 -2.14 5.72
N ASN A 58 15.55 -2.52 6.93
CA ASN A 58 15.39 -3.90 7.37
C ASN A 58 13.94 -4.33 7.17
N PHE A 59 13.69 -5.07 6.09
CA PHE A 59 12.36 -5.53 5.74
C PHE A 59 11.79 -6.59 6.69
N TYR A 60 12.58 -7.17 7.57
CA TYR A 60 12.09 -8.24 8.46
C TYR A 60 10.87 -7.79 9.28
N SER A 61 10.98 -6.66 9.98
CA SER A 61 9.86 -6.14 10.79
C SER A 61 8.65 -5.76 9.94
N ALA A 62 8.85 -5.16 8.76
CA ALA A 62 7.77 -4.82 7.84
C ALA A 62 7.06 -6.07 7.30
N ILE A 63 7.80 -7.12 6.96
CA ILE A 63 7.28 -8.41 6.53
C ILE A 63 6.49 -9.09 7.66
N GLU A 64 7.03 -9.12 8.88
CA GLU A 64 6.36 -9.71 10.04
C GLU A 64 5.08 -8.94 10.41
N ASN A 65 5.08 -7.61 10.35
CA ASN A 65 3.88 -6.80 10.59
C ASN A 65 2.80 -7.10 9.53
N CYS A 66 3.16 -7.21 8.25
CA CYS A 66 2.24 -7.63 7.20
C CYS A 66 1.73 -9.06 7.42
N ALA A 67 2.62 -10.00 7.78
CA ALA A 67 2.28 -11.40 8.01
C ALA A 67 1.33 -11.57 9.21
N ARG A 68 1.49 -10.78 10.26
CA ARG A 68 0.60 -10.70 11.43
C ARG A 68 -0.85 -10.43 11.00
N VAL A 69 -1.05 -9.47 10.11
CA VAL A 69 -2.37 -9.14 9.55
C VAL A 69 -2.85 -10.25 8.60
N GLY A 70 -1.96 -10.77 7.75
CA GLY A 70 -2.26 -11.83 6.79
C GLY A 70 -2.76 -13.14 7.40
N GLN A 71 -2.46 -13.40 8.68
CA GLN A 71 -3.03 -14.55 9.40
C GLN A 71 -4.55 -14.44 9.58
N SER A 72 -5.09 -13.22 9.57
CA SER A 72 -6.52 -12.97 9.75
C SER A 72 -7.21 -12.53 8.47
N CYS A 73 -6.54 -11.76 7.61
CA CYS A 73 -7.13 -11.18 6.42
C CYS A 73 -6.10 -10.97 5.30
N GLY A 74 -6.22 -11.74 4.22
CA GLY A 74 -5.36 -11.63 3.04
C GLY A 74 -5.56 -10.31 2.28
N SER A 75 -6.80 -9.81 2.17
CA SER A 75 -7.12 -8.54 1.51
C SER A 75 -6.44 -7.37 2.21
N THR A 76 -6.50 -7.32 3.54
CA THR A 76 -5.86 -6.25 4.32
C THR A 76 -4.33 -6.36 4.25
N ALA A 77 -3.76 -7.57 4.30
CA ALA A 77 -2.33 -7.76 4.12
C ALA A 77 -1.84 -7.30 2.74
N PHE A 78 -2.65 -7.52 1.70
CA PHE A 78 -2.37 -7.00 0.36
C PHE A 78 -2.39 -5.47 0.33
N SER A 79 -3.36 -4.84 0.99
CA SER A 79 -3.42 -3.38 1.14
C SER A 79 -2.21 -2.82 1.88
N ILE A 80 -1.74 -3.50 2.95
CA ILE A 80 -0.51 -3.13 3.67
C ILE A 80 0.71 -3.23 2.76
N TRP A 81 0.80 -4.27 1.94
CA TRP A 81 1.89 -4.36 0.95
C TRP A 81 1.87 -3.20 -0.05
N CYS A 82 0.69 -2.82 -0.58
CA CYS A 82 0.56 -1.66 -1.47
C CYS A 82 1.03 -0.37 -0.79
N HIS A 83 0.64 -0.18 0.47
CA HIS A 83 1.03 0.95 1.30
C HIS A 83 2.54 1.01 1.55
N ASN A 84 3.11 -0.08 2.04
CA ASN A 84 4.55 -0.21 2.29
C ASN A 84 5.38 -0.02 1.03
N THR A 85 4.86 -0.44 -0.12
CA THR A 85 5.52 -0.23 -1.41
C THR A 85 5.55 1.25 -1.79
N CYS A 86 4.49 2.00 -1.56
CA CYS A 86 4.49 3.45 -1.75
C CYS A 86 5.50 4.14 -0.83
N LEU A 87 5.53 3.74 0.44
CA LEU A 87 6.53 4.24 1.41
C LEU A 87 7.96 3.94 0.95
N TRP A 88 8.19 2.74 0.41
CA TRP A 88 9.48 2.34 -0.13
C TRP A 88 9.93 3.20 -1.32
N TYR A 89 9.01 3.62 -2.19
CA TYR A 89 9.34 4.57 -3.26
C TYR A 89 9.80 5.91 -2.71
N LEU A 90 9.09 6.45 -1.72
CA LEU A 90 9.44 7.71 -1.08
C LEU A 90 10.77 7.65 -0.32
N THR A 91 11.07 6.53 0.30
CA THR A 91 12.36 6.33 0.98
C THR A 91 13.54 6.35 0.01
N ASN A 92 13.33 5.94 -1.25
CA ASN A 92 14.39 5.77 -2.24
C ASN A 92 14.45 6.85 -3.32
N THR A 93 13.47 7.76 -3.39
CA THR A 93 13.51 8.86 -4.35
C THR A 93 14.60 9.86 -4.00
N ALA A 94 15.24 10.43 -5.01
CA ALA A 94 16.15 11.59 -4.83
C ALA A 94 15.40 12.92 -4.65
N ASN A 95 14.06 12.93 -4.80
CA ASN A 95 13.24 14.13 -4.64
C ASN A 95 12.95 14.38 -3.16
N THR A 96 13.78 15.21 -2.53
CA THR A 96 13.67 15.55 -1.10
C THR A 96 12.35 16.28 -0.78
N SER A 97 11.82 17.08 -1.69
CA SER A 97 10.54 17.77 -1.50
C SER A 97 9.37 16.79 -1.33
N LEU A 98 9.38 15.68 -2.08
CA LEU A 98 8.40 14.59 -1.89
C LEU A 98 8.58 13.90 -0.54
N GLN A 99 9.81 13.65 -0.13
CA GLN A 99 10.11 13.05 1.17
C GLN A 99 9.60 13.94 2.31
N GLU A 100 9.95 15.21 2.31
CA GLU A 100 9.51 16.18 3.32
C GLU A 100 7.98 16.28 3.42
N ARG A 101 7.29 16.20 2.27
CA ARG A 101 5.84 16.38 2.20
C ARG A 101 5.05 15.13 2.57
N TYR A 102 5.50 13.93 2.20
CA TYR A 102 4.68 12.72 2.28
C TYR A 102 5.24 11.61 3.16
N LEU A 103 6.58 11.55 3.40
CA LEU A 103 7.20 10.39 4.04
C LEU A 103 6.62 10.12 5.43
N GLU A 104 6.57 11.13 6.30
CA GLU A 104 6.04 10.97 7.66
C GLU A 104 4.55 10.65 7.67
N GLY A 105 3.77 11.29 6.80
CA GLY A 105 2.33 11.02 6.67
C GLY A 105 2.05 9.56 6.31
N ILE A 106 2.82 9.00 5.38
CA ILE A 106 2.67 7.60 4.97
C ILE A 106 3.26 6.66 6.04
N ALA A 107 4.43 6.96 6.61
CA ALA A 107 5.02 6.14 7.66
C ALA A 107 4.16 6.01 8.92
N SER A 108 3.39 7.07 9.25
CA SER A 108 2.45 7.08 10.38
C SER A 108 1.05 6.58 10.04
N GLY A 109 0.71 6.35 8.76
CA GLY A 109 -0.65 5.98 8.33
C GLY A 109 -1.66 7.12 8.33
N SER A 110 -1.26 8.37 8.63
CA SER A 110 -2.13 9.54 8.51
C SER A 110 -2.46 9.87 7.05
N GLN A 111 -1.54 9.52 6.13
CA GLN A 111 -1.74 9.46 4.69
C GLN A 111 -1.63 8.01 4.24
N LEU A 112 -2.57 7.51 3.43
CA LEU A 112 -2.46 6.17 2.86
C LEU A 112 -1.90 6.20 1.45
N GLY A 113 -1.08 5.18 1.14
CA GLY A 113 -0.36 5.07 -0.12
C GLY A 113 -0.66 3.80 -0.88
N ALA A 114 -0.44 3.80 -2.19
CA ALA A 114 -0.69 2.68 -3.10
C ALA A 114 0.38 2.55 -4.19
N THR A 115 0.28 1.50 -4.98
CA THR A 115 1.19 1.23 -6.11
C THR A 115 0.42 0.92 -7.38
N GLY A 116 0.71 1.64 -8.46
CA GLY A 116 0.10 1.49 -9.79
C GLY A 116 1.04 0.84 -10.81
N LEU A 117 1.87 -0.14 -10.42
CA LEU A 117 2.92 -0.70 -11.28
C LEU A 117 2.52 -1.93 -12.11
N SER A 118 1.31 -2.47 -11.95
CA SER A 118 0.89 -3.66 -12.71
C SER A 118 1.06 -3.49 -14.23
N ASN A 119 0.52 -2.42 -14.81
CA ASN A 119 0.68 -2.14 -16.24
C ASN A 119 2.12 -1.76 -16.63
N PRO A 120 2.80 -0.83 -15.93
CA PRO A 120 4.19 -0.50 -16.27
C PRO A 120 5.13 -1.70 -16.32
N VAL A 121 5.07 -2.57 -15.31
CA VAL A 121 5.91 -3.79 -15.27
C VAL A 121 5.62 -4.69 -16.46
N LYS A 122 4.35 -4.97 -16.77
CA LYS A 122 3.97 -5.76 -17.95
C LYS A 122 4.44 -5.11 -19.25
N SER A 123 4.39 -3.78 -19.34
CA SER A 123 4.86 -3.03 -20.50
C SER A 123 6.37 -3.19 -20.70
N PHE A 124 7.16 -3.14 -19.63
CA PHE A 124 8.60 -3.33 -19.70
C PHE A 124 9.01 -4.75 -20.13
N PHE A 125 8.14 -5.74 -19.87
CA PHE A 125 8.32 -7.11 -20.38
C PHE A 125 7.66 -7.35 -21.74
N GLY A 126 7.12 -6.31 -22.40
CA GLY A 126 6.49 -6.44 -23.73
C GLY A 126 5.15 -7.19 -23.73
N ILE A 127 4.54 -7.41 -22.56
CA ILE A 127 3.26 -8.13 -22.40
C ILE A 127 2.09 -7.26 -22.84
N GLU A 128 2.11 -5.97 -22.49
CA GLU A 128 1.10 -4.99 -22.90
C GLU A 128 1.72 -3.59 -23.10
N LYS A 129 0.97 -2.69 -23.74
CA LYS A 129 1.43 -1.30 -23.94
C LYS A 129 1.26 -0.48 -22.66
N MET A 130 2.14 0.53 -22.48
CA MET A 130 1.97 1.54 -21.42
C MET A 130 0.64 2.27 -21.61
N LYS A 131 -0.16 2.34 -20.53
CA LYS A 131 -1.52 2.89 -20.56
C LYS A 131 -1.57 4.38 -20.23
N LEU A 132 -0.61 4.88 -19.46
CA LEU A 132 -0.48 6.31 -19.19
C LEU A 132 0.54 6.94 -20.11
N LYS A 133 0.18 8.11 -20.66
CA LYS A 133 1.07 8.93 -21.47
C LYS A 133 1.16 10.32 -20.86
N GLY A 134 2.37 10.90 -20.87
CA GLY A 134 2.65 12.22 -20.36
C GLY A 134 3.29 13.10 -21.45
N GLU A 135 2.72 14.29 -21.65
CA GLU A 135 3.29 15.35 -22.48
C GLU A 135 4.01 16.33 -21.57
N ARG A 136 5.26 16.68 -21.89
CA ARG A 136 6.04 17.67 -21.13
C ARG A 136 5.37 19.03 -21.21
N THR A 137 5.25 19.73 -20.08
CA THR A 137 4.81 21.12 -19.95
C THR A 137 5.94 21.99 -19.41
N ALA A 138 5.71 23.28 -19.23
CA ALA A 138 6.71 24.20 -18.67
C ALA A 138 7.10 23.84 -17.21
N THR A 139 6.19 23.24 -16.44
CA THR A 139 6.33 23.00 -14.99
C THR A 139 6.16 21.54 -14.57
N GLY A 140 6.01 20.62 -15.54
CA GLY A 140 5.77 19.21 -15.24
C GLY A 140 5.29 18.44 -16.45
N TYR A 141 4.22 17.67 -16.27
CA TYR A 141 3.64 16.81 -17.30
C TYR A 141 2.12 16.88 -17.29
N ARG A 142 1.52 16.77 -18.47
CA ARG A 142 0.09 16.55 -18.64
C ARG A 142 -0.15 15.09 -18.96
N ILE A 143 -0.88 14.39 -18.06
CA ILE A 143 -1.05 12.95 -18.10
C ILE A 143 -2.43 12.59 -18.63
N LYS A 144 -2.48 11.60 -19.53
CA LYS A 144 -3.68 10.99 -20.10
C LYS A 144 -3.63 9.49 -20.00
N GLY A 145 -4.79 8.85 -19.88
CA GLY A 145 -4.94 7.40 -19.91
C GLY A 145 -5.68 6.85 -18.70
N THR A 146 -5.71 5.54 -18.58
CA THR A 146 -6.40 4.86 -17.48
C THR A 146 -5.61 3.64 -17.02
N LEU A 147 -5.33 3.56 -15.72
CA LEU A 147 -4.86 2.34 -15.07
C LEU A 147 -6.07 1.53 -14.60
N PRO A 148 -6.22 0.27 -14.99
CA PRO A 148 -7.43 -0.50 -14.71
C PRO A 148 -7.54 -0.94 -13.25
N TRP A 149 -6.41 -1.16 -12.58
CA TRP A 149 -6.35 -1.74 -11.22
C TRP A 149 -5.24 -1.11 -10.39
N VAL A 150 -5.62 -0.28 -9.44
CA VAL A 150 -4.75 0.23 -8.38
C VAL A 150 -5.44 -0.05 -7.05
N SER A 151 -4.89 -0.96 -6.26
CA SER A 151 -5.43 -1.37 -4.98
C SER A 151 -4.98 -0.43 -3.86
N ASN A 152 -5.69 -0.44 -2.75
CA ASN A 152 -5.47 0.44 -1.59
C ASN A 152 -5.66 1.92 -1.93
N LEU A 153 -6.68 2.23 -2.75
CA LEU A 153 -6.83 3.57 -3.31
C LEU A 153 -8.25 4.11 -3.11
N LEU A 154 -8.34 5.23 -2.41
CA LEU A 154 -9.54 6.05 -2.26
C LEU A 154 -9.20 7.53 -2.50
N GLU A 155 -10.23 8.38 -2.50
CA GLU A 155 -10.04 9.83 -2.51
C GLU A 155 -9.16 10.27 -1.33
N GLY A 156 -8.21 11.16 -1.58
CA GLY A 156 -7.23 11.60 -0.60
C GLY A 156 -6.05 10.64 -0.39
N HIS A 157 -6.04 9.45 -0.98
CA HIS A 157 -4.84 8.61 -1.00
C HIS A 157 -3.85 9.07 -2.07
N VAL A 158 -2.60 8.60 -1.98
CA VAL A 158 -1.58 8.84 -3.00
C VAL A 158 -1.09 7.51 -3.57
N PHE A 159 -0.56 7.49 -4.79
CA PHE A 159 0.06 6.28 -5.32
C PHE A 159 1.22 6.57 -6.26
N GLY A 160 2.22 5.68 -6.24
CA GLY A 160 3.30 5.68 -7.21
C GLY A 160 2.88 5.01 -8.51
N GLY A 161 3.07 5.68 -9.65
CA GLY A 161 2.76 5.14 -10.97
C GLY A 161 3.71 5.66 -12.04
N ILE A 162 3.69 5.03 -13.21
CA ILE A 162 4.59 5.33 -14.32
C ILE A 162 3.78 5.66 -15.56
N PHE A 163 4.21 6.69 -16.28
CA PHE A 163 3.70 7.09 -17.59
C PHE A 163 4.83 7.14 -18.63
N GLU A 164 4.48 6.94 -19.89
CA GLU A 164 5.39 7.11 -21.01
C GLU A 164 5.45 8.58 -21.41
N ALA A 165 6.65 9.16 -21.44
CA ALA A 165 6.93 10.48 -21.97
C ALA A 165 7.87 10.38 -23.18
N GLU A 166 8.07 11.48 -23.94
CA GLU A 166 8.92 11.50 -25.13
C GLU A 166 10.36 11.05 -24.83
N ALA A 167 10.93 11.48 -23.70
CA ALA A 167 12.27 11.11 -23.26
C ALA A 167 12.37 9.71 -22.62
N GLY A 168 11.23 9.00 -22.50
CA GLY A 168 11.14 7.68 -21.84
C GLY A 168 10.20 7.67 -20.65
N PRO A 169 10.07 6.51 -19.97
CA PRO A 169 9.13 6.36 -18.86
C PRO A 169 9.56 7.13 -17.61
N VAL A 170 8.62 7.83 -17.02
CA VAL A 170 8.77 8.67 -15.82
C VAL A 170 7.90 8.12 -14.71
N MET A 171 8.39 8.09 -13.48
CA MET A 171 7.62 7.70 -12.30
C MET A 171 7.24 8.92 -11.47
N ALA A 172 5.97 9.03 -11.11
CA ALA A 172 5.44 10.11 -10.28
C ALA A 172 4.62 9.57 -9.10
N LEU A 173 4.47 10.41 -8.07
CA LEU A 173 3.47 10.25 -7.03
C LEU A 173 2.21 11.02 -7.45
N PHE A 174 1.07 10.34 -7.48
CA PHE A 174 -0.22 10.91 -7.85
C PHE A 174 -1.09 11.09 -6.60
N ASP A 175 -1.69 12.27 -6.46
CA ASP A 175 -2.61 12.59 -5.36
C ASP A 175 -4.06 12.45 -5.84
N CYS A 176 -4.81 11.54 -5.24
CA CYS A 176 -6.18 11.24 -5.62
C CYS A 176 -7.23 12.21 -5.06
N SER A 177 -6.84 13.26 -4.33
CA SER A 177 -7.73 14.37 -3.97
C SER A 177 -8.03 15.31 -5.15
N ARG A 178 -7.30 15.18 -6.24
CA ARG A 178 -7.39 16.03 -7.43
C ARG A 178 -8.60 15.68 -8.30
N SER A 179 -9.33 16.69 -8.76
CA SER A 179 -10.52 16.53 -9.61
C SER A 179 -10.23 16.05 -11.04
N ASP A 180 -8.97 16.18 -11.52
CA ASP A 180 -8.52 15.70 -12.82
C ASP A 180 -8.02 14.23 -12.79
N ILE A 181 -8.02 13.60 -11.61
CA ILE A 181 -7.80 12.17 -11.41
C ILE A 181 -9.11 11.54 -10.91
N ARG A 182 -9.69 10.65 -11.71
CA ARG A 182 -10.97 10.02 -11.39
C ARG A 182 -10.81 8.57 -10.99
N LEU A 183 -11.36 8.24 -9.83
CA LEU A 183 -11.43 6.88 -9.32
C LEU A 183 -12.79 6.26 -9.69
N LYS A 184 -12.74 5.00 -10.15
CA LYS A 184 -13.93 4.18 -10.39
C LYS A 184 -13.69 2.79 -9.80
N PRO A 185 -14.55 2.30 -8.89
CA PRO A 185 -14.41 0.96 -8.35
C PRO A 185 -14.25 -0.08 -9.46
N SER A 186 -13.28 -0.97 -9.29
CA SER A 186 -13.06 -2.14 -10.15
C SER A 186 -13.59 -3.38 -9.46
N GLY A 187 -14.19 -4.28 -10.22
CA GLY A 187 -14.75 -5.53 -9.71
C GLY A 187 -15.99 -5.93 -10.52
N PRO A 188 -16.68 -6.99 -10.16
CA PRO A 188 -16.38 -7.91 -9.06
C PRO A 188 -15.14 -8.74 -9.33
N PHE A 189 -14.41 -9.10 -8.26
CA PHE A 189 -13.28 -10.01 -8.30
C PHE A 189 -13.65 -11.35 -7.67
N ILE A 190 -12.86 -12.39 -7.92
CA ILE A 190 -13.05 -13.69 -7.27
C ILE A 190 -12.54 -13.70 -5.80
N ALA A 191 -11.66 -12.75 -5.48
CA ALA A 191 -11.07 -12.52 -4.15
C ALA A 191 -10.52 -11.10 -4.06
N LEU A 192 -10.16 -10.66 -2.86
CA LEU A 192 -9.55 -9.35 -2.60
C LEU A 192 -10.50 -8.15 -2.81
N GLU A 193 -11.80 -8.35 -2.71
CA GLU A 193 -12.80 -7.27 -2.87
C GLU A 193 -12.58 -6.12 -1.88
N GLY A 194 -12.19 -6.42 -0.63
CA GLY A 194 -11.94 -5.41 0.42
C GLY A 194 -10.63 -4.62 0.28
N THR A 195 -10.01 -4.61 -0.91
CA THR A 195 -8.73 -3.90 -1.15
C THR A 195 -8.91 -2.49 -1.70
N ALA A 196 -10.13 -1.99 -1.84
CA ALA A 196 -10.44 -0.70 -2.49
C ALA A 196 -9.70 -0.55 -3.84
N THR A 197 -9.79 -1.57 -4.71
CA THR A 197 -9.15 -1.53 -6.02
C THR A 197 -9.95 -0.65 -6.98
N GLN A 198 -9.27 0.35 -7.58
CA GLN A 198 -9.86 1.34 -8.47
C GLN A 198 -9.28 1.26 -9.89
N ALA A 199 -10.12 1.56 -10.87
CA ALA A 199 -9.65 2.08 -12.14
C ALA A 199 -9.39 3.59 -11.98
N VAL A 200 -8.21 4.05 -12.44
CA VAL A 200 -7.76 5.43 -12.26
C VAL A 200 -7.65 6.10 -13.61
N GLY A 201 -8.56 7.01 -13.90
CA GLY A 201 -8.59 7.81 -15.15
C GLY A 201 -7.93 9.17 -14.96
N PHE A 202 -7.03 9.52 -15.88
CA PHE A 202 -6.37 10.83 -15.95
C PHE A 202 -6.99 11.64 -17.07
N LEU A 203 -7.60 12.78 -16.71
CA LEU A 203 -8.31 13.69 -17.61
C LEU A 203 -7.45 14.93 -17.90
N ASP A 204 -6.38 14.75 -18.65
CA ASP A 204 -5.38 15.81 -18.85
C ASP A 204 -4.78 16.32 -17.54
N ALA A 205 -4.53 15.39 -16.58
CA ALA A 205 -4.07 15.74 -15.25
C ALA A 205 -2.68 16.37 -15.28
N GLU A 206 -2.55 17.57 -14.73
CA GLU A 206 -1.26 18.28 -14.67
C GLU A 206 -0.49 17.87 -13.42
N ILE A 207 0.65 17.21 -13.60
CA ILE A 207 1.55 16.77 -12.53
C ILE A 207 2.81 17.62 -12.60
N SER A 208 3.08 18.37 -11.53
CA SER A 208 4.26 19.23 -11.43
C SER A 208 5.56 18.45 -11.19
N ASP A 209 6.69 19.06 -11.49
CA ASP A 209 8.01 18.43 -11.35
C ASP A 209 8.34 18.02 -9.92
N ASP A 210 7.78 18.70 -8.92
CA ASP A 210 7.93 18.36 -7.50
C ASP A 210 7.22 17.04 -7.11
N MET A 211 6.32 16.52 -7.97
CA MET A 211 5.65 15.22 -7.79
C MET A 211 6.38 14.06 -8.50
N ILE A 212 7.50 14.30 -9.17
CA ILE A 212 8.27 13.26 -9.87
C ILE A 212 9.11 12.47 -8.86
N LEU A 213 8.85 11.17 -8.78
CA LEU A 213 9.65 10.23 -7.99
C LEU A 213 11.00 9.93 -8.68
N ALA A 214 10.98 9.76 -9.99
CA ALA A 214 12.16 9.54 -10.80
C ALA A 214 11.93 9.89 -12.27
N ALA A 215 12.85 10.65 -12.88
CA ALA A 215 12.82 10.99 -14.31
C ALA A 215 13.17 9.78 -15.20
N ASP A 216 13.95 8.83 -14.70
CA ASP A 216 14.18 7.52 -15.33
C ASP A 216 13.52 6.42 -14.47
N ALA A 217 12.29 6.07 -14.81
CA ALA A 217 11.53 5.07 -14.09
C ALA A 217 12.14 3.67 -14.18
N LYS A 218 12.87 3.33 -15.27
CA LYS A 218 13.50 2.01 -15.41
C LYS A 218 14.68 1.85 -14.44
N ALA A 219 15.55 2.86 -14.37
CA ALA A 219 16.66 2.88 -13.43
C ALA A 219 16.15 2.84 -11.97
N PHE A 220 15.11 3.63 -11.67
CA PHE A 220 14.51 3.66 -10.35
C PHE A 220 13.85 2.32 -9.96
N LEU A 221 13.13 1.67 -10.88
CA LEU A 221 12.59 0.33 -10.64
C LEU A 221 13.67 -0.71 -10.39
N ALA A 222 14.80 -0.64 -11.09
CA ALA A 222 15.93 -1.54 -10.82
C ALA A 222 16.45 -1.37 -9.39
N GLN A 223 16.48 -0.12 -8.87
CA GLN A 223 16.89 0.21 -7.50
C GLN A 223 15.90 -0.35 -6.47
N VAL A 224 14.58 -0.12 -6.66
CA VAL A 224 13.56 -0.45 -5.64
C VAL A 224 13.01 -1.88 -5.76
N LYS A 225 13.31 -2.61 -6.83
CA LYS A 225 12.74 -3.92 -7.18
C LYS A 225 12.87 -4.95 -6.06
N ALA A 226 14.02 -5.02 -5.41
CA ALA A 226 14.26 -6.01 -4.37
C ALA A 226 13.28 -5.81 -3.19
N GLY A 227 13.15 -4.58 -2.70
CA GLY A 227 12.21 -4.24 -1.63
C GLY A 227 10.76 -4.46 -2.03
N PHE A 228 10.38 -4.04 -3.25
CA PHE A 228 9.05 -4.29 -3.80
C PHE A 228 8.65 -5.77 -3.74
N ILE A 229 9.56 -6.69 -4.11
CA ILE A 229 9.32 -8.13 -4.09
C ILE A 229 9.35 -8.67 -2.66
N MET A 230 10.33 -8.27 -1.84
CA MET A 230 10.47 -8.78 -0.48
C MET A 230 9.29 -8.43 0.41
N LEU A 231 8.75 -7.23 0.30
CA LEU A 231 7.57 -6.81 1.07
C LEU A 231 6.32 -7.67 0.80
N GLN A 232 6.22 -8.34 -0.36
CA GLN A 232 5.14 -9.29 -0.65
C GLN A 232 5.21 -10.57 0.20
N LEU A 233 6.39 -10.93 0.70
CA LEU A 233 6.55 -12.15 1.50
C LEU A 233 5.64 -12.16 2.72
N GLY A 234 5.35 -10.98 3.29
CA GLY A 234 4.44 -10.86 4.43
C GLY A 234 3.04 -11.40 4.16
N ILE A 235 2.53 -11.20 2.94
CA ILE A 235 1.20 -11.72 2.54
C ILE A 235 1.23 -13.25 2.58
N GLY A 236 2.19 -13.87 1.88
CA GLY A 236 2.30 -15.33 1.80
C GLY A 236 2.55 -15.98 3.15
N LEU A 237 3.47 -15.43 3.95
CA LEU A 237 3.76 -15.93 5.29
C LEU A 237 2.53 -15.84 6.20
N GLY A 238 1.80 -14.73 6.16
CA GLY A 238 0.59 -14.55 6.93
C GLY A 238 -0.49 -15.58 6.59
N LEU A 239 -0.81 -15.72 5.29
CA LEU A 239 -1.80 -16.69 4.82
C LEU A 239 -1.42 -18.14 5.20
N MET A 240 -0.16 -18.53 5.05
CA MET A 240 0.31 -19.87 5.45
C MET A 240 0.15 -20.07 6.96
N ARG A 241 0.55 -19.11 7.80
CA ARG A 241 0.41 -19.20 9.25
C ARG A 241 -1.05 -19.28 9.67
N GLY A 242 -1.94 -18.50 9.05
CA GLY A 242 -3.39 -18.55 9.27
C GLY A 242 -3.97 -19.92 8.93
N ALA A 243 -3.66 -20.44 7.74
CA ALA A 243 -4.13 -21.75 7.30
C ALA A 243 -3.65 -22.88 8.24
N ILE A 244 -2.39 -22.87 8.66
CA ILE A 244 -1.85 -23.86 9.62
C ILE A 244 -2.59 -23.76 10.95
N ALA A 245 -2.84 -22.55 11.46
CA ALA A 245 -3.56 -22.37 12.72
C ALA A 245 -5.00 -22.91 12.65
N ASP A 246 -5.69 -22.68 11.52
CA ASP A 246 -7.05 -23.20 11.30
C ASP A 246 -7.07 -24.73 11.15
N MET A 247 -6.08 -25.32 10.46
CA MET A 247 -5.92 -26.77 10.38
C MET A 247 -5.73 -27.40 11.77
N HIS A 248 -4.88 -26.82 12.62
CA HIS A 248 -4.69 -27.30 14.00
C HIS A 248 -5.96 -27.16 14.83
N LYS A 249 -6.73 -26.09 14.66
CA LYS A 249 -8.01 -25.90 15.33
C LYS A 249 -9.03 -26.95 14.88
N ALA A 250 -9.17 -27.14 13.57
CA ALA A 250 -10.07 -28.15 13.00
C ALA A 250 -9.73 -29.56 13.48
N ASN A 251 -8.44 -29.93 13.48
CA ASN A 251 -7.98 -31.23 13.94
C ASN A 251 -8.35 -31.50 15.43
N ARG A 252 -8.18 -30.48 16.29
CA ARG A 252 -8.60 -30.60 17.70
C ARG A 252 -10.10 -30.76 17.89
N THR A 253 -10.90 -30.17 17.00
CA THR A 253 -12.36 -30.19 17.07
C THR A 253 -12.94 -31.50 16.50
N LEU A 254 -12.36 -31.99 15.41
CA LEU A 254 -12.86 -33.18 14.71
C LEU A 254 -12.42 -34.50 15.30
N GLY A 255 -11.32 -34.55 16.07
CA GLY A 255 -10.93 -35.65 16.96
C GLY A 255 -10.63 -37.03 16.33
N HIS A 256 -10.65 -37.17 15.00
CA HIS A 256 -10.51 -38.46 14.31
C HIS A 256 -9.44 -38.47 13.20
N THR A 257 -8.54 -37.55 13.27
CA THR A 257 -7.40 -37.50 12.36
C THR A 257 -6.14 -37.92 13.12
N ASN A 258 -6.03 -39.20 13.41
CA ASN A 258 -4.79 -39.84 13.78
C ASN A 258 -4.24 -40.64 12.61
#